data_ae919834a8f13fec9f15092ee19edc56
#
_entry.id   ae919834a8f13fec9f15092ee19edc56
#
_cell.length_a   1.000
_cell.length_b   1.000
_cell.length_c   1.000
_cell.angle_alpha   90.00
_cell.angle_beta   90.00
_cell.angle_gamma   90.00
#
_symmetry.space_group_name_H-M   'P 1'
#
loop_
_entity.id
_entity.type
_entity.pdbx_description
1 polymer ?
#
loop_
_entity_poly.entity_id
_entity_poly.type
_entity_poly.pdbx_seq_one_letter_code
_entity_poly.pdbx_strand_id
1 'polypeptide(L)'
;MVGDLVAKLHAFAEVGQVILTRNIPDYDEVVAAENTLIIQNTSPKGFGANHNVAFAHATAPYFCVLNPDIELPANPFPALLAALNSGSASVLAPAVVNSAGRPEDSARHFPTPLRLAAKLLGGHDGRYVLIPTQGPTPVDWVAGMFMLFRAQDFKAIGGFDEQFFLYYEDVDICTRLWKAGRPVMVCPQMQVMHDAQRASRKNWQFMKWHAASMARYFWKHWGRLPRRSVS
;
A
#
# COMPACT_ATOMS: atom_id res chain seq x y z
N MET A 1 9.79 17.44 -3.53
CA MET A 1 9.30 16.04 -3.54
C MET A 1 7.90 15.91 -2.91
N VAL A 2 7.71 16.04 -1.58
CA VAL A 2 6.36 15.92 -0.97
C VAL A 2 5.43 17.02 -1.46
N GLY A 3 5.88 18.29 -1.49
CA GLY A 3 5.09 19.42 -1.99
C GLY A 3 4.65 19.25 -3.44
N ASP A 4 5.52 18.74 -4.31
CA ASP A 4 5.19 18.48 -5.72
C ASP A 4 4.13 17.40 -5.88
N LEU A 5 4.22 16.33 -5.05
CA LEU A 5 3.22 15.28 -5.04
C LEU A 5 1.86 15.82 -4.55
N VAL A 6 1.83 16.61 -3.48
CA VAL A 6 0.61 17.24 -2.96
C VAL A 6 -0.01 18.15 -4.01
N ALA A 7 0.79 19.02 -4.65
CA ALA A 7 0.31 19.89 -5.72
C ALA A 7 -0.26 19.10 -6.91
N LYS A 8 0.40 18.01 -7.27
CA LYS A 8 -0.06 17.12 -8.36
C LYS A 8 -1.36 16.42 -8.01
N LEU A 9 -1.51 15.95 -6.76
CA LEU A 9 -2.74 15.31 -6.30
C LEU A 9 -3.92 16.30 -6.35
N HIS A 10 -3.73 17.56 -5.95
CA HIS A 10 -4.77 18.58 -6.05
C HIS A 10 -5.16 18.95 -7.49
N ALA A 11 -4.30 18.69 -8.46
CA ALA A 11 -4.63 18.90 -9.87
C ALA A 11 -5.52 17.78 -10.46
N PHE A 12 -5.74 16.70 -9.74
CA PHE A 12 -6.60 15.60 -10.17
C PHE A 12 -8.02 15.79 -9.64
N ALA A 13 -9.00 15.85 -10.53
CA ALA A 13 -10.41 16.11 -10.19
C ALA A 13 -11.03 15.05 -9.26
N GLU A 14 -10.46 13.83 -9.24
CA GLU A 14 -10.90 12.71 -8.39
C GLU A 14 -10.42 12.84 -6.95
N VAL A 15 -9.47 13.73 -6.66
CA VAL A 15 -8.90 13.92 -5.33
C VAL A 15 -9.61 15.06 -4.61
N GLY A 16 -10.53 14.71 -3.72
CA GLY A 16 -11.27 15.70 -2.93
C GLY A 16 -10.54 16.19 -1.68
N GLN A 17 -9.58 15.42 -1.16
CA GLN A 17 -8.85 15.73 0.07
C GLN A 17 -7.46 15.09 0.05
N VAL A 18 -6.45 15.81 0.53
CA VAL A 18 -5.12 15.27 0.83
C VAL A 18 -4.88 15.34 2.33
N ILE A 19 -4.48 14.23 2.94
CA ILE A 19 -4.12 14.15 4.36
C ILE A 19 -2.64 13.82 4.46
N LEU A 20 -1.85 14.77 4.90
CA LEU A 20 -0.41 14.64 5.07
C LEU A 20 -0.07 14.40 6.54
N THR A 21 0.51 13.25 6.87
CA THR A 21 0.98 12.96 8.22
C THR A 21 2.49 13.19 8.32
N ARG A 22 2.88 14.18 9.13
CA ARG A 22 4.28 14.42 9.52
C ARG A 22 4.60 13.55 10.72
N ASN A 23 5.32 12.46 10.46
CA ASN A 23 5.60 11.44 11.49
C ASN A 23 6.77 11.81 12.42
N ILE A 24 7.65 12.67 11.96
CA ILE A 24 8.74 13.28 12.71
C ILE A 24 8.65 14.79 12.54
N PRO A 25 9.14 15.57 13.50
CA PRO A 25 9.25 17.02 13.32
C PRO A 25 10.04 17.30 12.04
N ASP A 26 9.40 17.93 11.09
CA ASP A 26 10.00 18.41 9.86
C ASP A 26 9.65 19.90 9.74
N TYR A 27 10.64 20.69 9.37
CA TYR A 27 10.49 22.15 9.25
C TYR A 27 10.24 22.59 7.81
N ASP A 28 10.19 21.64 6.85
CA ASP A 28 9.84 21.97 5.48
C ASP A 28 8.39 22.45 5.41
N GLU A 29 8.21 23.70 4.99
CA GLU A 29 6.90 24.28 4.75
C GLU A 29 6.27 23.60 3.53
N VAL A 30 5.44 22.59 3.78
CA VAL A 30 4.46 22.17 2.78
C VAL A 30 3.36 23.23 2.79
N VAL A 31 3.27 23.99 1.71
CA VAL A 31 2.17 24.94 1.53
C VAL A 31 0.85 24.16 1.56
N ALA A 32 0.08 24.36 2.61
CA ALA A 32 -1.24 23.76 2.73
C ALA A 32 -2.12 24.37 1.63
N ALA A 33 -2.46 23.57 0.62
CA ALA A 33 -3.51 23.94 -0.33
C ALA A 33 -4.89 23.79 0.34
N GLU A 34 -5.90 24.44 -0.21
CA GLU A 34 -7.28 24.18 0.16
C GLU A 34 -7.56 22.68 0.10
N ASN A 35 -8.25 22.11 1.09
CA ASN A 35 -8.48 20.68 1.26
C ASN A 35 -7.24 19.82 1.59
N THR A 36 -6.16 20.41 2.09
CA THR A 36 -5.05 19.68 2.70
C THR A 36 -5.16 19.69 4.23
N LEU A 37 -5.27 18.50 4.84
CA LEU A 37 -5.15 18.36 6.29
C LEU A 37 -3.73 17.91 6.63
N ILE A 38 -3.06 18.66 7.49
CA ILE A 38 -1.73 18.27 8.02
C ILE A 38 -1.89 17.74 9.44
N ILE A 39 -1.46 16.50 9.66
CA ILE A 39 -1.42 15.86 10.97
C ILE A 39 0.05 15.83 11.42
N GLN A 40 0.35 16.48 12.56
CA GLN A 40 1.67 16.47 13.15
C GLN A 40 1.72 15.49 14.33
N ASN A 41 2.55 14.46 14.26
CA ASN A 41 2.79 13.58 15.39
C ASN A 41 3.76 14.21 16.39
N THR A 42 3.52 13.98 17.67
CA THR A 42 4.43 14.37 18.76
C THR A 42 5.57 13.37 18.95
N SER A 43 5.38 12.13 18.47
CA SER A 43 6.40 11.07 18.44
C SER A 43 6.14 10.16 17.24
N PRO A 44 7.18 9.50 16.68
CA PRO A 44 7.02 8.63 15.54
C PRO A 44 6.05 7.47 15.81
N LYS A 45 5.07 7.29 14.93
CA LYS A 45 4.14 6.17 14.92
C LYS A 45 4.47 5.22 13.78
N GLY A 46 3.94 3.99 13.85
CA GLY A 46 4.05 3.02 12.77
C GLY A 46 3.30 3.47 11.51
N PHE A 47 3.67 2.87 10.37
CA PHE A 47 3.06 3.17 9.07
C PHE A 47 1.54 3.01 9.11
N GLY A 48 1.04 1.85 9.54
CA GLY A 48 -0.39 1.57 9.62
C GLY A 48 -1.14 2.51 10.58
N ALA A 49 -0.53 2.83 11.74
CA ALA A 49 -1.12 3.76 12.71
C ALA A 49 -1.31 5.16 12.13
N ASN A 50 -0.35 5.66 11.36
CA ASN A 50 -0.47 6.95 10.67
C ASN A 50 -1.62 6.97 9.68
N HIS A 51 -1.79 5.92 8.89
CA HIS A 51 -2.88 5.81 7.93
C HIS A 51 -4.25 5.60 8.60
N ASN A 52 -4.32 4.91 9.72
CA ASN A 52 -5.56 4.80 10.50
C ASN A 52 -6.00 6.16 11.06
N VAL A 53 -5.07 6.95 11.58
CA VAL A 53 -5.37 8.32 12.03
C VAL A 53 -5.81 9.19 10.85
N ALA A 54 -5.13 9.10 9.72
CA ALA A 54 -5.54 9.83 8.50
C ALA A 54 -6.95 9.41 8.06
N PHE A 55 -7.25 8.11 8.06
CA PHE A 55 -8.56 7.59 7.67
C PHE A 55 -9.70 8.13 8.55
N ALA A 56 -9.45 8.37 9.83
CA ALA A 56 -10.46 8.96 10.74
C ALA A 56 -10.92 10.37 10.32
N HIS A 57 -10.12 11.06 9.50
CA HIS A 57 -10.42 12.37 8.93
C HIS A 57 -10.88 12.31 7.46
N ALA A 58 -10.87 11.13 6.85
CA ALA A 58 -11.28 10.95 5.47
C ALA A 58 -12.81 10.93 5.36
N THR A 59 -13.36 11.69 4.40
CA THR A 59 -14.80 11.80 4.18
C THR A 59 -15.26 11.20 2.85
N ALA A 60 -14.31 10.90 1.95
CA ALA A 60 -14.59 10.37 0.62
C ALA A 60 -14.97 8.86 0.65
N PRO A 61 -15.69 8.36 -0.37
CA PRO A 61 -16.04 6.95 -0.49
C PRO A 61 -14.84 6.03 -0.76
N TYR A 62 -13.70 6.61 -1.12
CA TYR A 62 -12.44 5.92 -1.35
C TYR A 62 -11.33 6.51 -0.49
N PHE A 63 -10.40 5.67 -0.07
CA PHE A 63 -9.23 6.04 0.71
C PHE A 63 -7.96 5.52 0.03
N CYS A 64 -7.04 6.41 -0.32
CA CYS A 64 -5.77 6.05 -0.94
C CYS A 64 -4.63 6.18 0.07
N VAL A 65 -3.96 5.07 0.32
CA VAL A 65 -2.66 5.05 1.01
C VAL A 65 -1.58 5.28 -0.04
N LEU A 66 -0.71 6.25 0.19
CA LEU A 66 0.29 6.66 -0.78
C LEU A 66 1.61 6.99 -0.07
N ASN A 67 2.72 6.44 -0.56
CA ASN A 67 4.04 6.85 -0.10
C ASN A 67 4.39 8.25 -0.62
N PRO A 68 5.12 9.06 0.16
CA PRO A 68 5.47 10.43 -0.23
C PRO A 68 6.49 10.51 -1.38
N ASP A 69 7.17 9.42 -1.71
CA ASP A 69 8.17 9.29 -2.78
C ASP A 69 7.63 8.59 -4.04
N ILE A 70 6.31 8.46 -4.15
CA ILE A 70 5.64 8.01 -5.37
C ILE A 70 5.63 9.14 -6.39
N GLU A 71 5.99 8.82 -7.64
CA GLU A 71 5.78 9.69 -8.79
C GLU A 71 4.61 9.18 -9.62
N LEU A 72 3.76 10.12 -10.04
CA LEU A 72 2.56 9.87 -10.83
C LEU A 72 2.75 10.42 -12.24
N PRO A 73 3.31 9.67 -13.21
CA PRO A 73 3.52 10.17 -14.58
C PRO A 73 2.21 10.60 -15.25
N ALA A 74 1.11 9.93 -14.91
CA ALA A 74 -0.24 10.24 -15.36
C ALA A 74 -1.22 10.15 -14.16
N ASN A 75 -2.45 10.65 -14.32
CA ASN A 75 -3.51 10.46 -13.33
C ASN A 75 -4.00 9.01 -13.33
N PRO A 76 -3.74 8.21 -12.28
CA PRO A 76 -4.18 6.82 -12.24
C PRO A 76 -5.63 6.66 -11.77
N PHE A 77 -6.21 7.68 -11.12
CA PHE A 77 -7.47 7.55 -10.40
C PHE A 77 -8.69 7.26 -11.28
N PRO A 78 -8.90 7.89 -12.46
CA PRO A 78 -10.07 7.58 -13.28
C PRO A 78 -10.20 6.09 -13.61
N ALA A 79 -9.10 5.45 -14.04
CA ALA A 79 -9.08 4.04 -14.40
C ALA A 79 -9.22 3.14 -13.16
N LEU A 80 -8.53 3.46 -12.06
CA LEU A 80 -8.62 2.71 -10.81
C LEU A 80 -10.03 2.78 -10.21
N LEU A 81 -10.67 3.96 -10.22
CA LEU A 81 -12.02 4.12 -9.72
C LEU A 81 -13.05 3.41 -10.61
N ALA A 82 -12.89 3.49 -11.93
CA ALA A 82 -13.75 2.74 -12.85
C ALA A 82 -13.66 1.22 -12.59
N ALA A 83 -12.44 0.70 -12.40
CA ALA A 83 -12.22 -0.71 -12.10
C ALA A 83 -12.77 -1.11 -10.71
N LEU A 84 -12.63 -0.25 -9.68
CA LEU A 84 -13.29 -0.47 -8.40
C LEU A 84 -14.81 -0.48 -8.53
N ASN A 85 -15.41 0.46 -9.27
CA ASN A 85 -16.86 0.59 -9.39
C ASN A 85 -17.49 -0.58 -10.17
N SER A 86 -16.82 -1.10 -11.18
CA SER A 86 -17.33 -2.20 -12.01
C SER A 86 -17.02 -3.59 -11.46
N GLY A 87 -16.09 -3.71 -10.50
CA GLY A 87 -15.58 -4.98 -10.00
C GLY A 87 -15.88 -5.25 -8.54
N SER A 88 -15.41 -6.40 -8.06
CA SER A 88 -15.54 -6.84 -6.66
C SER A 88 -14.34 -6.43 -5.77
N ALA A 89 -13.32 -5.76 -6.31
CA ALA A 89 -12.13 -5.40 -5.56
C ALA A 89 -12.44 -4.49 -4.36
N SER A 90 -11.84 -4.78 -3.22
CA SER A 90 -11.90 -3.94 -2.01
C SER A 90 -10.70 -3.01 -1.91
N VAL A 91 -9.57 -3.45 -2.46
CA VAL A 91 -8.37 -2.64 -2.67
C VAL A 91 -7.82 -2.89 -4.06
N LEU A 92 -7.39 -1.83 -4.70
CA LEU A 92 -6.78 -1.85 -6.02
C LEU A 92 -5.48 -1.04 -6.01
N ALA A 93 -4.41 -1.59 -6.57
CA ALA A 93 -3.14 -0.90 -6.74
C ALA A 93 -2.78 -0.80 -8.22
N PRO A 94 -2.07 0.24 -8.66
CA PRO A 94 -1.41 0.25 -9.96
C PRO A 94 -0.20 -0.69 -9.96
N ALA A 95 0.35 -0.99 -11.13
CA ALA A 95 1.69 -1.55 -11.21
C ALA A 95 2.72 -0.49 -10.81
N VAL A 96 3.73 -0.88 -10.04
CA VAL A 96 4.82 0.01 -9.64
C VAL A 96 6.06 -0.32 -10.46
N VAL A 97 6.67 0.69 -11.05
CA VAL A 97 7.91 0.57 -11.82
C VAL A 97 8.97 1.51 -11.23
N ASN A 98 10.24 1.22 -11.45
CA ASN A 98 11.31 2.16 -11.11
C ASN A 98 11.56 3.16 -12.26
N SER A 99 12.48 4.11 -12.05
CA SER A 99 12.87 5.13 -13.05
C SER A 99 13.39 4.53 -14.35
N ALA A 100 13.87 3.29 -14.36
CA ALA A 100 14.27 2.55 -15.56
C ALA A 100 13.10 1.76 -16.22
N GLY A 101 11.86 1.95 -15.80
CA GLY A 101 10.67 1.25 -16.29
C GLY A 101 10.59 -0.24 -15.90
N ARG A 102 11.46 -0.70 -15.00
CA ARG A 102 11.45 -2.11 -14.54
C ARG A 102 10.44 -2.28 -13.40
N PRO A 103 9.67 -3.40 -13.39
CA PRO A 103 8.72 -3.67 -12.32
C PRO A 103 9.39 -3.70 -10.95
N GLU A 104 8.83 -2.94 -10.02
CA GLU A 104 9.18 -2.98 -8.61
C GLU A 104 8.36 -4.02 -7.83
N ASP A 105 8.75 -4.23 -6.59
CA ASP A 105 8.26 -5.30 -5.74
C ASP A 105 6.94 -4.90 -5.06
N SER A 106 5.87 -4.75 -5.85
CA SER A 106 4.59 -4.19 -5.39
C SER A 106 3.43 -5.19 -5.28
N ALA A 107 3.52 -6.35 -5.95
CA ALA A 107 2.49 -7.38 -5.94
C ALA A 107 3.11 -8.77 -5.79
N ARG A 108 2.72 -9.50 -4.76
CA ARG A 108 3.38 -10.77 -4.39
C ARG A 108 2.42 -11.82 -3.86
N HIS A 109 2.92 -13.05 -3.82
CA HIS A 109 2.29 -14.16 -3.10
C HIS A 109 2.47 -13.99 -1.59
N PHE A 110 1.50 -14.47 -0.81
CA PHE A 110 1.63 -14.49 0.65
C PHE A 110 2.92 -15.16 1.08
N PRO A 111 3.67 -14.54 2.01
CA PRO A 111 4.86 -15.17 2.55
C PRO A 111 4.47 -16.41 3.34
N THR A 112 5.18 -17.50 3.07
CA THR A 112 5.13 -18.74 3.86
C THR A 112 6.55 -19.14 4.24
N PRO A 113 6.77 -19.89 5.33
CA PRO A 113 8.10 -20.36 5.67
C PRO A 113 8.77 -21.12 4.53
N LEU A 114 8.00 -21.93 3.78
CA LEU A 114 8.51 -22.68 2.64
C LEU A 114 8.96 -21.74 1.49
N ARG A 115 8.16 -20.71 1.17
CA ARG A 115 8.54 -19.72 0.14
C ARG A 115 9.76 -18.89 0.55
N LEU A 116 9.87 -18.56 1.84
CA LEU A 116 11.07 -17.87 2.34
C LEU A 116 12.32 -18.76 2.24
N ALA A 117 12.22 -20.02 2.61
CA ALA A 117 13.29 -20.98 2.46
C ALA A 117 13.68 -21.16 0.98
N ALA A 118 12.69 -21.34 0.09
CA ALA A 118 12.95 -21.47 -1.35
C ALA A 118 13.66 -20.23 -1.91
N LYS A 119 13.26 -19.00 -1.49
CA LYS A 119 13.94 -17.77 -1.88
C LYS A 119 15.40 -17.72 -1.43
N LEU A 120 15.72 -18.20 -0.22
CA LEU A 120 17.09 -18.26 0.28
C LEU A 120 17.95 -19.25 -0.52
N LEU A 121 17.33 -20.28 -1.10
CA LEU A 121 17.97 -21.27 -1.95
C LEU A 121 18.02 -20.88 -3.44
N GLY A 122 17.74 -19.61 -3.76
CA GLY A 122 17.76 -19.10 -5.15
C GLY A 122 16.51 -19.42 -5.96
N GLY A 123 15.42 -19.87 -5.32
CA GLY A 123 14.13 -20.12 -5.96
C GLY A 123 13.35 -18.84 -6.25
N HIS A 124 12.11 -19.03 -6.73
CA HIS A 124 11.21 -17.93 -7.12
C HIS A 124 10.99 -16.92 -5.98
N ASP A 125 11.12 -15.64 -6.27
CA ASP A 125 11.07 -14.56 -5.28
C ASP A 125 9.66 -14.19 -4.81
N GLY A 126 8.62 -14.83 -5.36
CA GLY A 126 7.22 -14.68 -4.97
C GLY A 126 6.50 -13.49 -5.61
N ARG A 127 7.06 -12.84 -6.62
CA ARG A 127 6.40 -11.75 -7.36
C ARG A 127 5.36 -12.29 -8.34
N TYR A 128 4.33 -11.50 -8.57
CA TYR A 128 3.44 -11.71 -9.71
C TYR A 128 4.07 -11.15 -10.98
N VAL A 129 3.91 -11.87 -12.08
CA VAL A 129 4.19 -11.32 -13.41
C VAL A 129 2.94 -10.55 -13.84
N LEU A 130 3.06 -9.24 -13.90
CA LEU A 130 1.98 -8.35 -14.31
C LEU A 130 2.10 -8.06 -15.81
N ILE A 131 1.02 -8.31 -16.56
CA ILE A 131 0.97 -8.04 -18.00
C ILE A 131 0.24 -6.72 -18.23
N PRO A 132 0.87 -5.67 -18.77
CA PRO A 132 0.27 -4.32 -18.87
C PRO A 132 -1.04 -4.25 -19.67
N THR A 133 -1.30 -5.20 -20.56
CA THR A 133 -2.54 -5.27 -21.36
C THR A 133 -3.68 -5.99 -20.63
N GLN A 134 -3.42 -6.58 -19.47
CA GLN A 134 -4.41 -7.32 -18.69
C GLN A 134 -5.25 -6.37 -17.84
N GLY A 135 -6.54 -6.68 -17.69
CA GLY A 135 -7.42 -6.00 -16.73
C GLY A 135 -7.01 -6.22 -15.29
N PRO A 136 -7.80 -5.71 -14.32
CA PRO A 136 -7.53 -5.91 -12.90
C PRO A 136 -7.32 -7.38 -12.57
N THR A 137 -6.16 -7.67 -11.97
CA THR A 137 -5.67 -9.04 -11.72
C THR A 137 -5.64 -9.31 -10.22
N PRO A 138 -6.26 -10.40 -9.73
CA PRO A 138 -6.21 -10.77 -8.32
C PRO A 138 -4.79 -11.17 -7.90
N VAL A 139 -4.33 -10.61 -6.78
CA VAL A 139 -3.02 -10.92 -6.19
C VAL A 139 -3.18 -11.23 -4.70
N ASP A 140 -2.21 -11.90 -4.08
CA ASP A 140 -2.32 -12.21 -2.66
C ASP A 140 -2.21 -10.94 -1.82
N TRP A 141 -1.24 -10.07 -2.13
CA TRP A 141 -1.11 -8.79 -1.46
C TRP A 141 -0.40 -7.75 -2.35
N VAL A 142 -0.65 -6.49 -2.06
CA VAL A 142 0.00 -5.33 -2.68
C VAL A 142 0.73 -4.52 -1.62
N ALA A 143 1.86 -3.93 -1.99
CA ALA A 143 2.68 -3.15 -1.07
C ALA A 143 2.03 -1.80 -0.73
N GLY A 144 2.29 -1.32 0.48
CA GLY A 144 1.77 -0.06 1.02
C GLY A 144 2.17 1.20 0.26
N MET A 145 2.96 1.08 -0.81
CA MET A 145 3.40 2.21 -1.64
C MET A 145 2.24 2.94 -2.32
N PHE A 146 1.23 2.19 -2.78
CA PHE A 146 -0.01 2.71 -3.35
C PHE A 146 -1.14 1.69 -3.15
N MET A 147 -2.13 2.03 -2.34
CA MET A 147 -3.30 1.17 -2.09
C MET A 147 -4.58 2.01 -2.10
N LEU A 148 -5.41 1.86 -3.12
CA LEU A 148 -6.72 2.52 -3.21
C LEU A 148 -7.81 1.60 -2.69
N PHE A 149 -8.36 1.92 -1.54
CA PHE A 149 -9.43 1.18 -0.86
C PHE A 149 -10.81 1.74 -1.14
N ARG A 150 -11.82 0.89 -1.14
CA ARG A 150 -13.17 1.35 -0.76
C ARG A 150 -13.14 1.72 0.74
N ALA A 151 -13.53 2.93 1.08
CA ALA A 151 -13.49 3.41 2.47
C ALA A 151 -14.31 2.51 3.41
N GLN A 152 -15.48 2.03 2.95
CA GLN A 152 -16.31 1.09 3.70
C GLN A 152 -15.60 -0.23 4.02
N ASP A 153 -14.76 -0.74 3.09
CA ASP A 153 -14.05 -1.99 3.27
C ASP A 153 -12.85 -1.82 4.20
N PHE A 154 -12.13 -0.70 4.07
CA PHE A 154 -11.07 -0.34 5.01
C PHE A 154 -11.61 -0.20 6.45
N LYS A 155 -12.77 0.46 6.60
CA LYS A 155 -13.47 0.58 7.88
C LYS A 155 -13.92 -0.78 8.42
N ALA A 156 -14.55 -1.61 7.58
CA ALA A 156 -15.08 -2.91 7.97
C ALA A 156 -14.02 -3.89 8.43
N ILE A 157 -12.78 -3.78 7.89
CA ILE A 157 -11.65 -4.61 8.31
C ILE A 157 -10.91 -4.03 9.53
N GLY A 158 -11.31 -2.83 10.00
CA GLY A 158 -10.69 -2.13 11.12
C GLY A 158 -9.36 -1.47 10.80
N GLY A 159 -9.11 -1.12 9.53
CA GLY A 159 -7.86 -0.50 9.09
C GLY A 159 -6.64 -1.41 9.21
N PHE A 160 -5.47 -0.81 9.32
CA PHE A 160 -4.22 -1.51 9.57
C PHE A 160 -4.12 -1.98 11.04
N ASP A 161 -3.46 -3.11 11.28
CA ASP A 161 -3.10 -3.55 12.62
C ASP A 161 -1.87 -2.76 13.11
N GLU A 162 -2.08 -1.88 14.08
CA GLU A 162 -1.05 -0.96 14.60
C GLU A 162 0.07 -1.66 15.37
N GLN A 163 -0.07 -2.95 15.65
CA GLN A 163 1.00 -3.75 16.24
C GLN A 163 2.15 -4.00 15.26
N PHE A 164 1.96 -3.74 13.96
CA PHE A 164 3.02 -3.66 12.96
C PHE A 164 3.53 -2.22 12.89
N PHE A 165 4.71 -1.97 13.46
CA PHE A 165 5.28 -0.62 13.40
C PHE A 165 5.70 -0.26 11.97
N LEU A 166 6.40 -1.17 11.30
CA LEU A 166 6.82 -1.05 9.90
C LEU A 166 7.02 -2.44 9.31
N TYR A 167 6.66 -2.61 8.04
CA TYR A 167 6.66 -3.87 7.28
C TYR A 167 5.59 -4.86 7.74
N TYR A 168 5.06 -5.63 6.80
CA TYR A 168 4.00 -6.64 6.96
C TYR A 168 2.61 -6.10 7.35
N GLU A 169 2.43 -4.82 7.64
CA GLU A 169 1.10 -4.23 7.83
C GLU A 169 0.26 -4.29 6.55
N ASP A 170 0.89 -4.12 5.39
CA ASP A 170 0.30 -4.26 4.06
C ASP A 170 -0.05 -5.73 3.74
N VAL A 171 0.84 -6.66 4.07
CA VAL A 171 0.58 -8.11 3.93
C VAL A 171 -0.57 -8.53 4.85
N ASP A 172 -0.58 -8.02 6.09
CA ASP A 172 -1.62 -8.33 7.09
C ASP A 172 -3.00 -7.85 6.65
N ILE A 173 -3.12 -6.58 6.23
CA ILE A 173 -4.42 -6.05 5.82
C ILE A 173 -4.95 -6.79 4.59
N CYS A 174 -4.10 -7.10 3.61
CA CYS A 174 -4.47 -7.89 2.44
C CYS A 174 -4.92 -9.31 2.83
N THR A 175 -4.22 -9.95 3.79
CA THR A 175 -4.60 -11.26 4.32
C THR A 175 -5.98 -11.21 4.99
N ARG A 176 -6.26 -10.16 5.78
CA ARG A 176 -7.57 -9.98 6.44
C ARG A 176 -8.68 -9.69 5.45
N LEU A 177 -8.41 -8.90 4.42
CA LEU A 177 -9.36 -8.63 3.33
C LEU A 177 -9.75 -9.94 2.63
N TRP A 178 -8.79 -10.75 2.20
CA TRP A 178 -9.07 -12.03 1.57
C TRP A 178 -9.85 -13.00 2.49
N LYS A 179 -9.54 -13.05 3.79
CA LYS A 179 -10.31 -13.85 4.76
C LYS A 179 -11.77 -13.40 4.90
N ALA A 180 -12.02 -12.13 4.67
CA ALA A 180 -13.36 -11.54 4.70
C ALA A 180 -14.09 -11.61 3.33
N GLY A 181 -13.53 -12.33 2.34
CA GLY A 181 -14.10 -12.41 0.99
C GLY A 181 -14.00 -11.10 0.21
N ARG A 182 -13.02 -10.25 0.53
CA ARG A 182 -12.78 -8.93 -0.04
C ARG A 182 -11.54 -8.97 -0.94
N PRO A 183 -11.68 -9.01 -2.28
CA PRO A 183 -10.55 -9.21 -3.18
C PRO A 183 -9.54 -8.07 -3.17
N VAL A 184 -8.26 -8.45 -3.27
CA VAL A 184 -7.11 -7.58 -3.47
C VAL A 184 -6.65 -7.72 -4.92
N MET A 185 -6.55 -6.62 -5.66
CA MET A 185 -6.21 -6.65 -7.07
C MET A 185 -5.15 -5.62 -7.45
N VAL A 186 -4.49 -5.87 -8.56
CA VAL A 186 -3.62 -4.91 -9.25
C VAL A 186 -4.24 -4.57 -10.59
N CYS A 187 -4.16 -3.30 -11.00
CA CYS A 187 -4.48 -2.82 -12.34
C CYS A 187 -3.18 -2.61 -13.14
N PRO A 188 -2.70 -3.62 -13.90
CA PRO A 188 -1.40 -3.54 -14.57
C PRO A 188 -1.33 -2.48 -15.68
N GLN A 189 -2.48 -2.03 -16.18
CA GLN A 189 -2.59 -0.98 -17.20
C GLN A 189 -2.19 0.40 -16.66
N MET A 190 -2.33 0.60 -15.34
CA MET A 190 -1.93 1.83 -14.67
C MET A 190 -0.57 1.65 -14.02
N GLN A 191 0.33 2.59 -14.28
CA GLN A 191 1.68 2.55 -13.73
C GLN A 191 1.98 3.81 -12.93
N VAL A 192 2.65 3.62 -11.81
CA VAL A 192 3.25 4.68 -11.00
C VAL A 192 4.73 4.39 -10.80
N MET A 193 5.54 5.41 -10.55
CA MET A 193 6.97 5.23 -10.36
C MET A 193 7.33 5.33 -8.88
N HIS A 194 8.25 4.47 -8.45
CA HIS A 194 8.81 4.48 -7.11
C HIS A 194 10.20 3.85 -7.13
N ASP A 195 11.21 4.64 -6.79
CA ASP A 195 12.58 4.13 -6.64
C ASP A 195 12.80 3.65 -5.20
N ALA A 196 12.60 2.35 -4.98
CA ALA A 196 12.72 1.76 -3.65
C ALA A 196 14.12 1.98 -3.05
N GLN A 197 14.20 2.79 -2.00
CA GLN A 197 15.48 3.09 -1.32
C GLN A 197 16.08 1.89 -0.56
N ARG A 198 15.34 0.77 -0.41
CA ARG A 198 15.75 -0.49 0.25
C ARG A 198 16.49 -0.27 1.57
N ALA A 199 16.08 0.76 2.33
CA ALA A 199 16.69 1.18 3.59
C ALA A 199 16.81 0.03 4.62
N SER A 200 15.88 -0.94 4.57
CA SER A 200 15.87 -2.12 5.44
C SER A 200 17.14 -2.97 5.36
N ARG A 201 17.87 -2.91 4.23
CA ARG A 201 19.11 -3.68 4.05
C ARG A 201 20.35 -3.00 4.63
N LYS A 202 20.26 -1.70 4.97
CA LYS A 202 21.41 -0.88 5.39
C LYS A 202 21.35 -0.45 6.86
N ASN A 203 20.20 -0.57 7.53
CA ASN A 203 20.01 -0.09 8.89
C ASN A 203 19.51 -1.22 9.81
N TRP A 204 20.27 -1.47 10.89
CA TRP A 204 19.95 -2.51 11.89
C TRP A 204 18.56 -2.35 12.54
N GLN A 205 18.12 -1.10 12.76
CA GLN A 205 16.79 -0.85 13.32
C GLN A 205 15.68 -1.29 12.38
N PHE A 206 15.79 -1.02 11.08
CA PHE A 206 14.81 -1.48 10.08
C PHE A 206 14.81 -3.01 9.94
N MET A 207 15.98 -3.66 10.08
CA MET A 207 16.06 -5.12 10.12
C MET A 207 15.33 -5.70 11.32
N LYS A 208 15.47 -5.10 12.51
CA LYS A 208 14.72 -5.51 13.72
C LYS A 208 13.22 -5.38 13.52
N TRP A 209 12.74 -4.25 13.01
CA TRP A 209 11.32 -4.07 12.73
C TRP A 209 10.80 -5.10 11.72
N HIS A 210 11.55 -5.34 10.64
CA HIS A 210 11.18 -6.34 9.65
C HIS A 210 11.09 -7.75 10.26
N ALA A 211 12.07 -8.17 11.04
CA ALA A 211 12.07 -9.47 11.70
C ALA A 211 10.93 -9.62 12.71
N ALA A 212 10.68 -8.59 13.54
CA ALA A 212 9.60 -8.58 14.51
C ALA A 212 8.22 -8.64 13.83
N SER A 213 8.02 -7.85 12.77
CA SER A 213 6.79 -7.84 11.99
C SER A 213 6.56 -9.16 11.25
N MET A 214 7.61 -9.75 10.70
CA MET A 214 7.55 -11.07 10.07
C MET A 214 7.14 -12.15 11.08
N ALA A 215 7.75 -12.18 12.26
CA ALA A 215 7.40 -13.14 13.32
C ALA A 215 5.95 -12.97 13.77
N ARG A 216 5.49 -11.73 13.95
CA ARG A 216 4.09 -11.39 14.28
C ARG A 216 3.13 -11.87 13.21
N TYR A 217 3.43 -11.60 11.94
CA TYR A 217 2.59 -12.02 10.83
C TYR A 217 2.42 -13.54 10.80
N PHE A 218 3.52 -14.31 10.92
CA PHE A 218 3.44 -15.76 10.97
C PHE A 218 2.67 -16.25 12.18
N TRP A 219 2.88 -15.68 13.36
CA TRP A 219 2.10 -16.04 14.55
C TRP A 219 0.61 -15.80 14.35
N LYS A 220 0.23 -14.64 13.82
CA LYS A 220 -1.17 -14.25 13.62
C LYS A 220 -1.87 -15.09 12.55
N HIS A 221 -1.17 -15.50 11.50
CA HIS A 221 -1.74 -16.14 10.32
C HIS A 221 -1.28 -17.60 10.10
N TRP A 222 -0.57 -18.20 11.05
CA TRP A 222 -0.05 -19.55 10.93
C TRP A 222 -1.15 -20.56 10.56
N GLY A 223 -0.90 -21.32 9.45
CA GLY A 223 -1.85 -22.32 8.96
C GLY A 223 -3.23 -21.79 8.53
N ARG A 224 -3.42 -20.44 8.48
CA ARG A 224 -4.71 -19.80 8.24
C ARG A 224 -4.65 -18.81 7.07
N LEU A 225 -3.77 -19.02 6.09
CA LEU A 225 -3.76 -18.16 4.90
C LEU A 225 -5.02 -18.41 4.06
N PRO A 226 -5.64 -17.35 3.51
CA PRO A 226 -6.84 -17.48 2.72
C PRO A 226 -6.55 -18.18 1.39
N ARG A 227 -7.52 -18.94 0.89
CA ARG A 227 -7.54 -19.35 -0.51
C ARG A 227 -8.21 -18.23 -1.30
N ARG A 228 -7.58 -17.80 -2.40
CA ARG A 228 -8.19 -16.82 -3.29
C ARG A 228 -9.37 -17.49 -4.02
N SER A 229 -10.56 -16.98 -3.82
CA SER A 229 -11.71 -17.26 -4.68
C SER A 229 -12.21 -15.92 -5.19
N VAL A 230 -12.07 -15.68 -6.48
CA VAL A 230 -12.74 -14.56 -7.18
C VAL A 230 -13.93 -15.20 -7.86
N SER A 231 -15.12 -14.98 -7.29
CA SER A 231 -16.40 -15.34 -7.92
C SER A 231 -16.80 -14.28 -8.92
#